data_897fd3ad4806577f911b535f3d03b332
#
_entry.id   897fd3ad4806577f911b535f3d03b332
#
_cell.length_a   1.000
_cell.length_b   1.000
_cell.length_c   1.000
_cell.angle_alpha   90.00
_cell.angle_beta   90.00
_cell.angle_gamma   90.00
#
_symmetry.space_group_name_H-M   'P 1'
#
loop_
_entity.id
_entity.type
_entity.pdbx_description
1 polymer ?
#
loop_
_entity_poly.entity_id
_entity_poly.type
_entity_poly.pdbx_seq_one_letter_code
_entity_poly.pdbx_strand_id
1 'polypeptide(L)'
;MGGWLDVREETINIYLAEDSTVQEYTADWAPQAGWGQFIAEYFNSEVRFHNRGIGGRSSKTFVEEGRLEAILEEIGPGDYLFVQMGHNDSTTSKPERYTEPYTTYKHYLKMYIDNARLRGATPIFITPMARLHYEDGTFINDFPDYCIAMKLLAEEEKVQLVDLMTISLEYYSSIGYDEAVNLFMISVNGTDCTHFTDKGARRIAKILAEAIKESGEVIVCPKS
;
A
#
# COMPACT_ATOMS: atom_id res chain seq x y z
N MET A 1 29.33 34.71 21.38
CA MET A 1 28.11 34.68 20.56
C MET A 1 28.01 33.30 19.92
N GLY A 2 27.28 32.42 20.55
CA GLY A 2 27.05 31.05 20.03
C GLY A 2 25.79 31.08 19.15
N GLY A 3 26.00 30.97 17.85
CA GLY A 3 24.89 30.78 16.93
C GLY A 3 24.34 29.36 17.12
N TRP A 4 23.14 29.26 17.60
CA TRP A 4 22.36 28.04 17.54
C TRP A 4 22.03 27.81 16.06
N LEU A 5 22.66 26.79 15.46
CA LEU A 5 22.18 26.25 14.19
C LEU A 5 20.80 25.63 14.48
N ASP A 6 19.78 26.30 13.98
CA ASP A 6 18.42 25.77 13.96
C ASP A 6 18.45 24.58 12.98
N VAL A 7 18.71 23.39 13.52
CA VAL A 7 18.56 22.14 12.77
C VAL A 7 17.06 21.97 12.56
N ARG A 8 16.55 22.48 11.45
CA ARG A 8 15.19 22.10 11.00
C ARG A 8 15.22 20.60 10.84
N GLU A 9 14.52 19.91 11.72
CA GLU A 9 14.20 18.50 11.50
C GLU A 9 13.47 18.42 10.16
N GLU A 10 14.14 17.87 9.15
CA GLU A 10 13.54 17.71 7.82
C GLU A 10 12.38 16.75 7.94
N THR A 11 11.16 17.22 7.75
CA THR A 11 9.95 16.41 7.71
C THR A 11 10.02 15.53 6.48
N ILE A 12 9.93 14.21 6.66
CA ILE A 12 9.87 13.24 5.57
C ILE A 12 8.40 13.06 5.18
N ASN A 13 8.07 13.26 3.92
CA ASN A 13 6.73 13.02 3.40
C ASN A 13 6.68 11.67 2.70
N ILE A 14 5.62 10.91 2.97
CA ILE A 14 5.32 9.63 2.32
C ILE A 14 3.95 9.75 1.67
N TYR A 15 3.93 9.64 0.35
CA TYR A 15 2.70 9.66 -0.44
C TYR A 15 2.26 8.23 -0.74
N LEU A 16 0.97 7.93 -0.48
CA LEU A 16 0.39 6.62 -0.74
C LEU A 16 -0.41 6.68 -2.06
N ALA A 17 0.10 6.04 -3.11
CA ALA A 17 -0.60 5.86 -4.39
C ALA A 17 -1.23 4.45 -4.42
N GLU A 18 -2.53 4.37 -4.10
CA GLU A 18 -3.15 3.14 -3.61
C GLU A 18 -4.65 3.07 -3.97
N ASP A 19 -5.28 1.96 -3.59
CA ASP A 19 -6.71 1.68 -3.85
C ASP A 19 -7.61 1.77 -2.58
N SER A 20 -8.76 1.08 -2.63
CA SER A 20 -9.75 1.07 -1.54
C SER A 20 -9.27 0.44 -0.24
N THR A 21 -8.25 -0.42 -0.29
CA THR A 21 -7.71 -1.09 0.90
C THR A 21 -6.87 -0.15 1.76
N VAL A 22 -6.52 1.01 1.21
CA VAL A 22 -5.67 2.04 1.83
C VAL A 22 -6.42 3.35 2.04
N GLN A 23 -7.46 3.61 1.23
CA GLN A 23 -8.26 4.83 1.24
C GLN A 23 -8.65 5.27 2.66
N GLU A 24 -8.71 6.58 2.86
CA GLU A 24 -9.33 7.18 4.03
C GLU A 24 -10.85 7.22 3.84
N TYR A 25 -11.57 6.57 4.75
CA TYR A 25 -13.03 6.51 4.77
C TYR A 25 -13.60 7.48 5.78
N THR A 26 -14.72 8.12 5.44
CA THR A 26 -15.48 8.95 6.36
C THR A 26 -16.28 8.10 7.36
N ALA A 27 -16.73 8.71 8.46
CA ALA A 27 -17.48 8.02 9.52
C ALA A 27 -18.73 7.27 9.03
N ASP A 28 -19.33 7.69 7.91
CA ASP A 28 -20.50 7.05 7.31
C ASP A 28 -20.23 5.63 6.79
N TRP A 29 -18.95 5.30 6.56
CA TRP A 29 -18.53 3.97 6.12
C TRP A 29 -18.14 3.05 7.27
N ALA A 30 -18.14 3.58 8.50
CA ALA A 30 -17.71 2.76 9.65
C ALA A 30 -18.53 1.45 9.77
N PRO A 31 -17.89 0.33 10.10
CA PRO A 31 -16.48 0.17 10.51
C PRO A 31 -15.49 -0.06 9.36
N GLN A 32 -15.85 0.17 8.09
CA GLN A 32 -14.92 0.02 6.98
C GLN A 32 -13.81 1.06 7.06
N ALA A 33 -12.56 0.62 6.89
CA ALA A 33 -11.37 1.46 6.93
C ALA A 33 -10.26 0.93 6.03
N GLY A 34 -9.40 1.84 5.54
CA GLY A 34 -8.17 1.48 4.85
C GLY A 34 -6.96 1.56 5.80
N TRP A 35 -5.94 0.73 5.58
CA TRP A 35 -4.76 0.73 6.45
C TRP A 35 -3.99 2.07 6.40
N GLY A 36 -4.11 2.83 5.31
CA GLY A 36 -3.50 4.16 5.19
C GLY A 36 -4.02 5.19 6.19
N GLN A 37 -5.21 4.98 6.80
CA GLN A 37 -5.73 5.83 7.87
C GLN A 37 -4.92 5.71 9.16
N PHE A 38 -4.24 4.60 9.37
CA PHE A 38 -3.61 4.25 10.64
C PHE A 38 -2.10 4.13 10.58
N ILE A 39 -1.50 4.09 9.40
CA ILE A 39 -0.06 3.84 9.24
C ILE A 39 0.79 4.87 10.02
N ALA A 40 0.38 6.13 10.05
CA ALA A 40 1.08 7.20 10.75
C ALA A 40 1.19 6.97 12.27
N GLU A 41 0.30 6.15 12.87
CA GLU A 41 0.34 5.85 14.29
C GLU A 41 1.61 5.08 14.71
N TYR A 42 2.25 4.41 13.75
CA TYR A 42 3.42 3.55 13.96
C TYR A 42 4.76 4.22 13.61
N PHE A 43 4.72 5.48 13.19
CA PHE A 43 5.91 6.27 12.85
C PHE A 43 6.06 7.47 13.79
N ASN A 44 7.26 8.03 13.87
CA ASN A 44 7.51 9.23 14.67
C ASN A 44 6.96 10.51 13.99
N SER A 45 6.96 11.62 14.71
CA SER A 45 6.35 12.88 14.28
C SER A 45 7.07 13.57 13.11
N GLU A 46 8.27 13.12 12.76
CA GLU A 46 9.06 13.63 11.64
C GLU A 46 8.53 13.12 10.29
N VAL A 47 7.68 12.08 10.32
CA VAL A 47 7.08 11.47 9.14
C VAL A 47 5.65 11.90 8.96
N ARG A 48 5.33 12.36 7.77
CA ARG A 48 3.97 12.71 7.36
C ARG A 48 3.50 11.82 6.24
N PHE A 49 2.37 11.18 6.45
CA PHE A 49 1.70 10.39 5.42
C PHE A 49 0.65 11.23 4.70
N HIS A 50 0.70 11.23 3.38
CA HIS A 50 -0.26 11.82 2.48
C HIS A 50 -1.03 10.70 1.78
N ASN A 51 -2.14 10.28 2.36
CA ASN A 51 -2.95 9.21 1.80
C ASN A 51 -3.72 9.70 0.57
N ARG A 52 -3.33 9.22 -0.61
CA ARG A 52 -3.99 9.49 -1.90
C ARG A 52 -4.73 8.26 -2.41
N GLY A 53 -4.88 7.22 -1.57
CA GLY A 53 -5.64 6.02 -1.88
C GLY A 53 -7.09 6.32 -2.20
N ILE A 54 -7.61 5.67 -3.24
CA ILE A 54 -9.00 5.83 -3.65
C ILE A 54 -9.56 4.55 -4.25
N GLY A 55 -10.77 4.19 -3.83
CA GLY A 55 -11.44 2.97 -4.20
C GLY A 55 -11.63 2.76 -5.69
N GLY A 56 -11.44 1.51 -6.12
CA GLY A 56 -11.69 1.10 -7.50
C GLY A 56 -10.59 1.44 -8.50
N ARG A 57 -9.50 2.08 -8.09
CA ARG A 57 -8.40 2.43 -9.00
C ARG A 57 -7.41 1.30 -9.13
N SER A 58 -7.01 1.03 -10.37
CA SER A 58 -5.88 0.17 -10.74
C SER A 58 -4.65 1.03 -10.98
N SER A 59 -3.49 0.38 -11.18
CA SER A 59 -2.27 1.07 -11.59
C SER A 59 -2.49 1.98 -12.80
N LYS A 60 -3.29 1.51 -13.76
CA LYS A 60 -3.69 2.22 -14.98
C LYS A 60 -4.57 3.42 -14.69
N THR A 61 -5.73 3.21 -14.07
CA THR A 61 -6.74 4.27 -13.90
C THR A 61 -6.25 5.37 -12.96
N PHE A 62 -5.43 5.04 -11.97
CA PHE A 62 -4.83 6.05 -11.09
C PHE A 62 -3.94 7.02 -11.88
N VAL A 63 -3.18 6.51 -12.86
CA VAL A 63 -2.37 7.35 -13.78
C VAL A 63 -3.26 8.13 -14.75
N GLU A 64 -4.17 7.44 -15.46
CA GLU A 64 -4.99 8.04 -16.51
C GLU A 64 -5.96 9.11 -16.00
N GLU A 65 -6.36 9.04 -14.72
CA GLU A 65 -7.17 10.07 -14.06
C GLU A 65 -6.35 11.28 -13.54
N GLY A 66 -5.03 11.32 -13.81
CA GLY A 66 -4.15 12.41 -13.35
C GLY A 66 -3.82 12.37 -11.85
N ARG A 67 -4.10 11.27 -11.15
CA ARG A 67 -3.87 11.17 -9.70
C ARG A 67 -2.39 11.04 -9.35
N LEU A 68 -1.63 10.32 -10.17
CA LEU A 68 -0.18 10.30 -10.03
C LEU A 68 0.39 11.70 -10.26
N GLU A 69 -0.04 12.42 -11.30
CA GLU A 69 0.42 13.78 -11.57
C GLU A 69 0.15 14.72 -10.39
N ALA A 70 -1.01 14.62 -9.76
CA ALA A 70 -1.33 15.43 -8.57
C ALA A 70 -0.36 15.15 -7.40
N ILE A 71 0.11 13.91 -7.23
CA ILE A 71 1.18 13.60 -6.26
C ILE A 71 2.50 14.23 -6.70
N LEU A 72 2.82 14.15 -7.99
CA LEU A 72 4.08 14.66 -8.54
C LEU A 72 4.21 16.19 -8.49
N GLU A 73 3.11 16.92 -8.35
CA GLU A 73 3.13 18.36 -8.09
C GLU A 73 3.61 18.71 -6.67
N GLU A 74 3.45 17.80 -5.72
CA GLU A 74 3.75 18.01 -4.31
C GLU A 74 5.05 17.33 -3.84
N ILE A 75 5.34 16.13 -4.37
CA ILE A 75 6.47 15.28 -3.94
C ILE A 75 7.80 15.84 -4.41
N GLY A 76 8.84 15.73 -3.58
CA GLY A 76 10.15 16.27 -3.88
C GLY A 76 11.31 15.43 -3.34
N PRO A 77 12.54 16.00 -3.42
CA PRO A 77 13.74 15.29 -2.93
C PRO A 77 13.63 14.92 -1.45
N GLY A 78 13.98 13.67 -1.14
CA GLY A 78 13.91 13.13 0.22
C GLY A 78 12.55 12.54 0.61
N ASP A 79 11.50 12.74 -0.20
CA ASP A 79 10.19 12.15 0.01
C ASP A 79 10.12 10.71 -0.54
N TYR A 80 9.06 10.00 -0.18
CA TYR A 80 8.80 8.63 -0.62
C TYR A 80 7.45 8.50 -1.31
N LEU A 81 7.39 7.66 -2.35
CA LEU A 81 6.16 7.25 -3.00
C LEU A 81 5.92 5.77 -2.74
N PHE A 82 4.95 5.43 -1.90
CA PHE A 82 4.51 4.05 -1.68
C PHE A 82 3.42 3.69 -2.68
N VAL A 83 3.59 2.55 -3.34
CA VAL A 83 2.68 2.09 -4.39
C VAL A 83 2.22 0.67 -4.07
N GLN A 84 0.91 0.51 -3.81
CA GLN A 84 0.25 -0.79 -3.69
C GLN A 84 -0.91 -0.85 -4.70
N MET A 85 -0.74 -1.57 -5.78
CA MET A 85 -1.73 -1.76 -6.83
C MET A 85 -1.85 -3.26 -7.16
N GLY A 86 -2.98 -3.69 -7.73
CA GLY A 86 -3.19 -5.07 -8.15
C GLY A 86 -4.62 -5.58 -7.95
N HIS A 87 -5.30 -5.21 -6.86
CA HIS A 87 -6.67 -5.66 -6.57
C HIS A 87 -7.65 -5.31 -7.71
N ASN A 88 -7.55 -4.11 -8.26
CA ASN A 88 -8.40 -3.65 -9.35
C ASN A 88 -7.83 -3.97 -10.72
N ASP A 89 -6.53 -4.06 -10.84
CA ASP A 89 -5.81 -4.48 -12.05
C ASP A 89 -6.22 -5.87 -12.52
N SER A 90 -6.52 -6.77 -11.59
CA SER A 90 -6.92 -8.15 -11.85
C SER A 90 -8.37 -8.33 -12.32
N THR A 91 -9.17 -7.25 -12.36
CA THR A 91 -10.62 -7.33 -12.63
C THR A 91 -10.90 -7.40 -14.12
N THR A 92 -10.85 -8.59 -14.72
CA THR A 92 -11.08 -8.82 -16.16
C THR A 92 -12.46 -8.40 -16.65
N SER A 93 -13.47 -8.39 -15.76
CA SER A 93 -14.83 -7.95 -16.09
C SER A 93 -14.97 -6.42 -16.23
N LYS A 94 -13.93 -5.66 -15.93
CA LYS A 94 -13.89 -4.19 -16.03
C LYS A 94 -12.65 -3.76 -16.84
N PRO A 95 -12.75 -3.79 -18.19
CA PRO A 95 -11.61 -3.53 -19.08
C PRO A 95 -10.96 -2.15 -18.88
N GLU A 96 -11.72 -1.17 -18.40
CA GLU A 96 -11.21 0.18 -18.15
C GLU A 96 -10.12 0.21 -17.11
N ARG A 97 -10.13 -0.71 -16.12
CA ARG A 97 -9.11 -0.78 -15.07
C ARG A 97 -8.23 -2.03 -15.11
N TYR A 98 -8.61 -3.02 -15.93
CA TYR A 98 -7.81 -4.23 -16.10
C TYR A 98 -6.45 -3.92 -16.72
N THR A 99 -5.42 -4.58 -16.21
CA THR A 99 -4.08 -4.61 -16.78
C THR A 99 -3.56 -6.04 -16.88
N GLU A 100 -2.80 -6.34 -17.92
CA GLU A 100 -2.11 -7.63 -18.07
C GLU A 100 -0.87 -7.62 -17.18
N PRO A 101 -0.65 -8.63 -16.30
CA PRO A 101 0.39 -8.59 -15.27
C PRO A 101 1.80 -8.29 -15.77
N TYR A 102 2.24 -9.03 -16.79
CA TYR A 102 3.63 -8.98 -17.22
C TYR A 102 3.93 -7.91 -18.28
N THR A 103 2.91 -7.21 -18.77
CA THR A 103 3.03 -6.17 -19.80
C THR A 103 2.49 -4.84 -19.32
N THR A 104 1.18 -4.60 -19.42
CA THR A 104 0.58 -3.29 -19.13
C THR A 104 0.66 -2.93 -17.65
N TYR A 105 0.53 -3.89 -16.73
CA TYR A 105 0.72 -3.62 -15.30
C TYR A 105 2.15 -3.16 -15.00
N LYS A 106 3.18 -3.89 -15.48
CA LYS A 106 4.58 -3.47 -15.34
C LYS A 106 4.84 -2.12 -15.99
N HIS A 107 4.22 -1.85 -17.15
CA HIS A 107 4.34 -0.55 -17.82
C HIS A 107 3.82 0.60 -16.93
N TYR A 108 2.62 0.48 -16.36
CA TYR A 108 2.09 1.51 -15.48
C TYR A 108 2.90 1.64 -14.20
N LEU A 109 3.29 0.53 -13.56
CA LEU A 109 4.16 0.57 -12.38
C LEU A 109 5.50 1.28 -12.65
N LYS A 110 6.07 1.08 -13.84
CA LYS A 110 7.29 1.79 -14.22
C LYS A 110 7.09 3.30 -14.30
N MET A 111 5.90 3.77 -14.68
CA MET A 111 5.61 5.22 -14.68
C MET A 111 5.68 5.80 -13.26
N TYR A 112 5.23 5.09 -12.23
CA TYR A 112 5.38 5.53 -10.83
C TYR A 112 6.85 5.64 -10.44
N ILE A 113 7.68 4.66 -10.81
CA ILE A 113 9.12 4.66 -10.53
C ILE A 113 9.79 5.86 -11.18
N ASP A 114 9.65 5.97 -12.51
CA ASP A 114 10.36 6.96 -13.30
C ASP A 114 10.00 8.38 -12.88
N ASN A 115 8.70 8.64 -12.69
CA ASN A 115 8.23 9.97 -12.32
C ASN A 115 8.59 10.34 -10.87
N ALA A 116 8.54 9.41 -9.90
CA ALA A 116 9.03 9.67 -8.55
C ALA A 116 10.51 10.05 -8.56
N ARG A 117 11.34 9.28 -9.28
CA ARG A 117 12.78 9.54 -9.42
C ARG A 117 13.08 10.87 -10.10
N LEU A 118 12.30 11.27 -11.09
CA LEU A 118 12.43 12.58 -11.73
C LEU A 118 12.18 13.75 -10.75
N ARG A 119 11.40 13.53 -9.70
CA ARG A 119 11.16 14.50 -8.62
C ARG A 119 12.18 14.37 -7.48
N GLY A 120 13.15 13.44 -7.57
CA GLY A 120 14.13 13.18 -6.51
C GLY A 120 13.56 12.36 -5.34
N ALA A 121 12.36 11.82 -5.49
CA ALA A 121 11.71 10.98 -4.50
C ALA A 121 12.06 9.50 -4.67
N THR A 122 11.93 8.73 -3.59
CA THR A 122 12.21 7.29 -3.57
C THR A 122 10.92 6.49 -3.72
N PRO A 123 10.73 5.75 -4.82
CA PRO A 123 9.59 4.83 -4.95
C PRO A 123 9.82 3.57 -4.12
N ILE A 124 8.74 3.09 -3.48
CA ILE A 124 8.70 1.82 -2.75
C ILE A 124 7.46 1.05 -3.18
N PHE A 125 7.65 -0.20 -3.55
CA PHE A 125 6.55 -1.08 -3.89
C PHE A 125 6.08 -1.89 -2.69
N ILE A 126 4.76 -2.07 -2.62
CA ILE A 126 4.09 -2.93 -1.67
C ILE A 126 3.20 -3.86 -2.47
N THR A 127 3.40 -5.18 -2.36
CA THR A 127 2.48 -6.11 -3.04
C THR A 127 1.06 -5.93 -2.50
N PRO A 128 0.01 -6.20 -3.31
CA PRO A 128 -1.36 -6.23 -2.79
C PRO A 128 -1.44 -7.08 -1.53
N MET A 129 -2.17 -6.64 -0.52
CA MET A 129 -2.45 -7.49 0.64
C MET A 129 -3.41 -8.63 0.26
N ALA A 130 -3.37 -9.75 1.00
CA ALA A 130 -4.28 -10.87 0.77
C ALA A 130 -5.73 -10.51 1.14
N ARG A 131 -6.69 -10.96 0.32
CA ARG A 131 -8.11 -11.00 0.68
C ARG A 131 -8.39 -12.12 1.67
N LEU A 132 -9.58 -12.12 2.25
CA LEU A 132 -10.06 -13.29 3.00
C LEU A 132 -10.56 -14.36 2.01
N HIS A 133 -9.62 -15.07 1.42
CA HIS A 133 -9.91 -16.24 0.58
C HIS A 133 -9.33 -17.47 1.24
N TYR A 134 -10.20 -18.40 1.66
CA TYR A 134 -9.81 -19.58 2.40
C TYR A 134 -10.47 -20.83 1.80
N GLU A 135 -9.66 -21.76 1.33
CA GLU A 135 -10.08 -23.02 0.71
C GLU A 135 -9.22 -24.17 1.24
N ASP A 136 -9.82 -25.30 1.50
CA ASP A 136 -9.16 -26.55 1.92
C ASP A 136 -8.14 -26.37 3.06
N GLY A 137 -8.48 -25.51 4.03
CA GLY A 137 -7.62 -25.27 5.19
C GLY A 137 -6.49 -24.28 4.98
N THR A 138 -6.46 -23.55 3.85
CA THR A 138 -5.37 -22.65 3.47
C THR A 138 -5.89 -21.29 2.98
N PHE A 139 -5.21 -20.22 3.35
CA PHE A 139 -5.44 -18.90 2.77
C PHE A 139 -4.77 -18.79 1.40
N ILE A 140 -5.50 -18.22 0.44
CA ILE A 140 -5.13 -18.22 -0.98
C ILE A 140 -4.71 -16.81 -1.41
N ASN A 141 -3.64 -16.73 -2.22
CA ASN A 141 -3.26 -15.51 -2.93
C ASN A 141 -4.11 -15.38 -4.20
N ASP A 142 -5.00 -14.38 -4.25
CA ASP A 142 -5.85 -14.08 -5.43
C ASP A 142 -5.09 -13.39 -6.58
N PHE A 143 -3.87 -12.91 -6.34
CA PHE A 143 -3.12 -12.07 -7.27
C PHE A 143 -1.69 -12.56 -7.55
N PRO A 144 -1.45 -13.88 -7.76
CA PRO A 144 -0.09 -14.41 -7.82
C PRO A 144 0.73 -13.76 -8.95
N ASP A 145 0.17 -13.61 -10.15
CA ASP A 145 0.86 -13.03 -11.29
C ASP A 145 1.19 -11.55 -11.10
N TYR A 146 0.30 -10.78 -10.47
CA TYR A 146 0.55 -9.37 -10.14
C TYR A 146 1.65 -9.21 -9.09
N CYS A 147 1.66 -10.05 -8.07
CA CYS A 147 2.74 -10.06 -7.07
C CYS A 147 4.08 -10.42 -7.71
N ILE A 148 4.11 -11.44 -8.57
CA ILE A 148 5.33 -11.84 -9.30
C ILE A 148 5.80 -10.71 -10.23
N ALA A 149 4.90 -10.13 -11.01
CA ALA A 149 5.24 -9.06 -11.94
C ALA A 149 5.79 -7.81 -11.23
N MET A 150 5.21 -7.44 -10.08
CA MET A 150 5.71 -6.33 -9.26
C MET A 150 7.10 -6.63 -8.70
N LYS A 151 7.33 -7.86 -8.18
CA LYS A 151 8.65 -8.29 -7.67
C LYS A 151 9.72 -8.28 -8.76
N LEU A 152 9.40 -8.81 -9.94
CA LEU A 152 10.32 -8.79 -11.08
C LEU A 152 10.68 -7.36 -11.49
N LEU A 153 9.70 -6.47 -11.58
CA LEU A 153 9.96 -5.07 -11.92
C LEU A 153 10.78 -4.37 -10.82
N ALA A 154 10.49 -4.65 -9.55
CA ALA A 154 11.26 -4.10 -8.43
C ALA A 154 12.74 -4.51 -8.50
N GLU A 155 13.03 -5.77 -8.86
CA GLU A 155 14.38 -6.28 -9.05
C GLU A 155 15.06 -5.62 -10.27
N GLU A 156 14.38 -5.59 -11.42
CA GLU A 156 14.85 -4.97 -12.67
C GLU A 156 15.22 -3.50 -12.47
N GLU A 157 14.37 -2.76 -11.77
CA GLU A 157 14.52 -1.32 -11.56
C GLU A 157 15.23 -0.96 -10.24
N LYS A 158 15.62 -1.94 -9.43
CA LYS A 158 16.25 -1.75 -8.11
C LYS A 158 15.38 -0.86 -7.20
N VAL A 159 14.11 -1.18 -7.13
CA VAL A 159 13.13 -0.56 -6.24
C VAL A 159 12.96 -1.44 -5.02
N GLN A 160 12.94 -0.83 -3.84
CA GLN A 160 12.60 -1.55 -2.62
C GLN A 160 11.16 -2.08 -2.69
N LEU A 161 10.94 -3.29 -2.17
CA LEU A 161 9.63 -3.92 -2.16
C LEU A 161 9.34 -4.56 -0.79
N VAL A 162 8.14 -4.31 -0.29
CA VAL A 162 7.56 -5.02 0.86
C VAL A 162 6.54 -6.04 0.34
N ASP A 163 6.78 -7.33 0.63
CA ASP A 163 5.87 -8.41 0.22
C ASP A 163 4.69 -8.56 1.18
N LEU A 164 3.78 -7.58 1.17
CA LEU A 164 2.62 -7.56 2.06
C LEU A 164 1.66 -8.73 1.80
N MET A 165 1.62 -9.28 0.57
CA MET A 165 0.86 -10.49 0.27
C MET A 165 1.32 -11.65 1.15
N THR A 166 2.59 -11.98 1.12
CA THR A 166 3.15 -13.08 1.92
C THR A 166 2.95 -12.83 3.41
N ILE A 167 3.29 -11.64 3.88
CA ILE A 167 3.17 -11.27 5.31
C ILE A 167 1.72 -11.34 5.80
N SER A 168 0.76 -10.87 5.00
CA SER A 168 -0.66 -10.93 5.39
C SER A 168 -1.20 -12.36 5.42
N LEU A 169 -0.82 -13.21 4.44
CA LEU A 169 -1.20 -14.64 4.42
C LEU A 169 -0.64 -15.39 5.63
N GLU A 170 0.63 -15.15 5.98
CA GLU A 170 1.27 -15.74 7.17
C GLU A 170 0.56 -15.29 8.44
N TYR A 171 0.22 -14.01 8.53
CA TYR A 171 -0.52 -13.49 9.68
C TYR A 171 -1.90 -14.12 9.81
N TYR A 172 -2.70 -14.19 8.71
CA TYR A 172 -4.03 -14.82 8.75
C TYR A 172 -3.92 -16.30 9.14
N SER A 173 -2.91 -17.00 8.62
CA SER A 173 -2.64 -18.40 8.99
C SER A 173 -2.29 -18.56 10.45
N SER A 174 -1.56 -17.62 11.04
CA SER A 174 -1.16 -17.68 12.45
C SER A 174 -2.32 -17.47 13.43
N ILE A 175 -3.35 -16.71 13.05
CA ILE A 175 -4.51 -16.43 13.89
C ILE A 175 -5.70 -17.36 13.58
N GLY A 176 -5.68 -18.05 12.44
CA GLY A 176 -6.75 -18.93 11.97
C GLY A 176 -7.94 -18.19 11.35
N TYR A 177 -8.78 -18.97 10.62
CA TYR A 177 -9.89 -18.41 9.84
C TYR A 177 -10.91 -17.63 10.66
N ASP A 178 -11.35 -18.14 11.81
CA ASP A 178 -12.40 -17.53 12.63
C ASP A 178 -11.98 -16.14 13.14
N GLU A 179 -10.70 -15.95 13.49
CA GLU A 179 -10.18 -14.65 13.88
C GLU A 179 -9.92 -13.75 12.67
N ALA A 180 -9.46 -14.30 11.55
CA ALA A 180 -9.21 -13.55 10.33
C ALA A 180 -10.49 -12.92 9.77
N VAL A 181 -11.64 -13.63 9.82
CA VAL A 181 -12.96 -13.08 9.41
C VAL A 181 -13.25 -11.73 10.05
N ASN A 182 -12.89 -11.53 11.33
CA ASN A 182 -13.15 -10.30 12.07
C ASN A 182 -12.33 -9.10 11.58
N LEU A 183 -11.33 -9.33 10.75
CA LEU A 183 -10.53 -8.25 10.14
C LEU A 183 -11.22 -7.65 8.91
N PHE A 184 -12.16 -8.36 8.32
CA PHE A 184 -12.81 -7.99 7.05
C PHE A 184 -14.28 -7.63 7.23
N MET A 185 -14.78 -6.83 6.29
CA MET A 185 -16.18 -6.38 6.28
C MET A 185 -17.19 -7.51 6.15
N ILE A 186 -16.79 -8.70 5.71
CA ILE A 186 -17.67 -9.88 5.71
C ILE A 186 -18.25 -10.17 7.10
N SER A 187 -17.51 -9.89 8.16
CA SER A 187 -18.01 -10.03 9.55
C SER A 187 -19.18 -9.08 9.87
N VAL A 188 -19.37 -8.02 9.07
CA VAL A 188 -20.41 -7.00 9.24
C VAL A 188 -21.54 -7.17 8.22
N ASN A 189 -21.20 -7.37 6.93
CA ASN A 189 -22.16 -7.40 5.84
C ASN A 189 -22.37 -8.78 5.19
N GLY A 190 -21.59 -9.80 5.61
CA GLY A 190 -21.75 -11.19 5.17
C GLY A 190 -21.16 -11.53 3.79
N THR A 191 -20.59 -10.56 3.07
CA THR A 191 -20.16 -10.76 1.66
C THR A 191 -18.79 -10.20 1.31
N ASP A 192 -18.32 -9.17 1.97
CA ASP A 192 -17.12 -8.45 1.57
C ASP A 192 -15.84 -9.03 2.20
N CYS A 193 -15.16 -9.84 1.43
CA CYS A 193 -13.89 -10.48 1.79
C CYS A 193 -12.65 -9.63 1.43
N THR A 194 -12.83 -8.40 0.96
CA THR A 194 -11.73 -7.54 0.46
C THR A 194 -11.43 -6.39 1.39
N HIS A 195 -12.47 -5.67 1.82
CA HIS A 195 -12.28 -4.46 2.62
C HIS A 195 -12.17 -4.79 4.10
N PHE A 196 -11.34 -4.03 4.79
CA PHE A 196 -11.11 -4.19 6.21
C PHE A 196 -12.16 -3.50 7.07
N THR A 197 -12.39 -4.06 8.27
CA THR A 197 -12.88 -3.28 9.40
C THR A 197 -11.77 -2.39 9.95
N ASP A 198 -12.09 -1.44 10.84
CA ASP A 198 -11.09 -0.66 11.60
C ASP A 198 -10.03 -1.56 12.26
N LYS A 199 -10.46 -2.65 12.90
CA LYS A 199 -9.56 -3.65 13.51
C LYS A 199 -8.58 -4.24 12.47
N GLY A 200 -9.08 -4.61 11.30
CA GLY A 200 -8.25 -5.18 10.23
C GLY A 200 -7.27 -4.17 9.65
N ALA A 201 -7.76 -2.98 9.33
CA ALA A 201 -6.94 -1.90 8.78
C ALA A 201 -5.79 -1.50 9.70
N ARG A 202 -6.04 -1.36 11.02
CA ARG A 202 -5.00 -1.10 12.02
C ARG A 202 -3.99 -2.23 12.10
N ARG A 203 -4.44 -3.47 12.01
CA ARG A 203 -3.54 -4.62 12.07
C ARG A 203 -2.61 -4.67 10.86
N ILE A 204 -3.12 -4.44 9.66
CA ILE A 204 -2.31 -4.40 8.44
C ILE A 204 -1.34 -3.21 8.47
N ALA A 205 -1.77 -2.03 8.90
CA ALA A 205 -0.90 -0.87 9.08
C ALA A 205 0.29 -1.20 10.01
N LYS A 206 0.02 -1.88 11.14
CA LYS A 206 1.05 -2.30 12.09
C LYS A 206 2.05 -3.28 11.46
N ILE A 207 1.54 -4.33 10.80
CA ILE A 207 2.37 -5.36 10.15
C ILE A 207 3.26 -4.73 9.07
N LEU A 208 2.70 -3.83 8.27
CA LEU A 208 3.46 -3.11 7.24
C LEU A 208 4.56 -2.24 7.85
N ALA A 209 4.25 -1.50 8.92
CA ALA A 209 5.24 -0.68 9.61
C ALA A 209 6.38 -1.52 10.21
N GLU A 210 6.06 -2.68 10.79
CA GLU A 210 7.05 -3.65 11.29
C GLU A 210 7.94 -4.17 10.17
N ALA A 211 7.34 -4.56 9.02
CA ALA A 211 8.10 -5.05 7.85
C ALA A 211 9.03 -3.98 7.26
N ILE A 212 8.59 -2.72 7.20
CA ILE A 212 9.43 -1.59 6.76
C ILE A 212 10.62 -1.42 7.70
N LYS A 213 10.41 -1.51 9.01
CA LYS A 213 11.48 -1.41 10.00
C LYS A 213 12.51 -2.53 9.88
N GLU A 214 12.05 -3.76 9.66
CA GLU A 214 12.91 -4.95 9.56
C GLU A 214 13.74 -4.97 8.27
N SER A 215 13.29 -4.30 7.21
CA SER A 215 14.03 -4.20 5.95
C SER A 215 15.39 -3.49 6.09
N GLY A 216 15.64 -2.81 7.23
CA GLY A 216 16.91 -2.18 7.57
C GLY A 216 17.27 -0.98 6.71
N GLU A 217 16.45 -0.62 5.74
CA GLU A 217 16.63 0.60 4.99
C GLU A 217 16.03 1.78 5.78
N VAL A 218 16.82 2.82 5.91
CA VAL A 218 16.54 4.01 6.73
C VAL A 218 15.44 4.84 6.06
N ILE A 219 14.23 4.30 6.03
CA ILE A 219 13.13 5.10 5.52
C ILE A 219 12.60 5.97 6.64
N VAL A 220 12.46 5.45 7.81
CA VAL A 220 11.97 6.20 8.98
C VAL A 220 11.90 5.25 10.17
N CYS A 221 12.43 5.62 11.29
CA CYS A 221 12.25 4.80 12.48
C CYS A 221 10.78 4.79 12.91
N PRO A 222 10.06 3.65 12.81
CA PRO A 222 8.79 3.50 13.51
C PRO A 222 8.98 3.76 14.99
N LYS A 223 7.94 4.19 15.67
CA LYS A 223 7.93 4.29 17.14
C LYS A 223 8.30 2.92 17.72
N SER A 224 9.29 2.89 18.61
CA SER A 224 9.68 1.70 19.39
C SER A 224 8.53 1.23 20.28
#